data_b5e7df8e24107d1828f12cee2dde8ff5
#
_entry.id   b5e7df8e24107d1828f12cee2dde8ff5
#
_cell.length_a   1.000
_cell.length_b   1.000
_cell.length_c   1.000
_cell.angle_alpha   90.00
_cell.angle_beta   90.00
_cell.angle_gamma   90.00
#
_symmetry.space_group_name_H-M   'P 1'
#
loop_
_entity.id
_entity.type
_entity.pdbx_description
1 polymer ?
#
loop_
_entity_poly.entity_id
_entity_poly.type
_entity_poly.pdbx_seq_one_letter_code
_entity_poly.pdbx_strand_id
1 'polypeptide(L)'
;MATAAATPCFASGAPLQAASLLGTSSPRANHHHQRHLTNQSASTAPSRRKVSLVLSSSALFGSFALPLFVPASPSKSASPEFFELPNSGGVRVLDLRIGSGEVPSIGDEVAVHYYGRLAAKQGWRFDSTYNHKDSTGDSVPFVFKLGSGNVISGIQAAVKSMKVGGIRRVIIPPSQGYQSTSQEPIPPNFFDRQRLFTTIFNPTRLANGEGSTLGTLIFDVELVNLRHQ
;
A
#
# COMPACT_ATOMS: atom_id res chain seq x y z
N MET A 1 -35.13 -15.36 61.74
CA MET A 1 -35.68 -14.01 61.88
C MET A 1 -35.40 -13.36 60.53
N ALA A 2 -36.33 -13.47 59.56
CA ALA A 2 -37.48 -12.59 59.33
C ALA A 2 -36.96 -11.18 59.07
N THR A 3 -37.21 -10.51 58.02
CA THR A 3 -38.32 -10.09 57.16
C THR A 3 -37.75 -8.99 56.27
N ALA A 4 -38.11 -8.60 55.12
CA ALA A 4 -39.22 -8.58 54.23
C ALA A 4 -38.79 -7.66 53.10
N ALA A 5 -38.99 -7.96 51.89
CA ALA A 5 -39.93 -7.56 50.87
C ALA A 5 -40.36 -6.09 50.83
N ALA A 6 -40.10 -5.43 49.69
CA ALA A 6 -40.99 -4.44 49.11
C ALA A 6 -40.64 -4.18 47.63
N THR A 7 -41.46 -4.70 46.73
CA THR A 7 -41.85 -4.03 45.48
C THR A 7 -43.12 -3.23 45.78
N PRO A 8 -43.41 -2.11 45.15
CA PRO A 8 -44.30 -2.11 43.96
C PRO A 8 -44.04 -0.97 42.92
N CYS A 9 -44.48 -1.22 41.77
CA CYS A 9 -45.67 -0.87 41.00
C CYS A 9 -45.55 0.33 40.07
N PHE A 10 -45.83 0.04 38.80
CA PHE A 10 -46.73 0.66 37.79
C PHE A 10 -46.78 2.17 37.55
N ALA A 11 -46.57 2.50 36.29
CA ALA A 11 -47.43 3.35 35.45
C ALA A 11 -46.83 3.35 34.04
N SER A 12 -47.33 2.71 33.03
CA SER A 12 -48.51 2.86 32.21
C SER A 12 -48.65 4.28 31.65
N GLY A 13 -48.42 4.42 30.31
CA GLY A 13 -48.67 5.61 29.56
C GLY A 13 -48.22 5.47 28.11
N ALA A 14 -49.08 4.89 27.26
CA ALA A 14 -49.12 5.06 25.81
C ALA A 14 -50.26 6.07 25.49
N PRO A 15 -50.55 6.34 24.23
CA PRO A 15 -49.82 6.86 23.07
C PRO A 15 -50.50 8.15 22.53
N LEU A 16 -49.98 8.76 21.49
CA LEU A 16 -50.75 9.67 20.55
C LEU A 16 -49.71 10.26 19.60
N GLN A 17 -49.81 10.14 18.39
CA GLN A 17 -50.71 10.37 17.25
C GLN A 17 -49.87 10.94 16.10
N ALA A 18 -50.18 10.38 14.94
CA ALA A 18 -49.73 10.76 13.62
C ALA A 18 -50.10 12.22 13.27
N ALA A 19 -49.22 12.83 12.49
CA ALA A 19 -49.59 13.91 11.60
C ALA A 19 -48.85 13.75 10.28
N SER A 20 -49.60 13.24 9.31
CA SER A 20 -49.30 13.30 7.90
C SER A 20 -49.56 14.72 7.39
N LEU A 21 -48.59 15.28 6.68
CA LEU A 21 -48.87 16.35 5.71
C LEU A 21 -48.21 16.00 4.39
N LEU A 22 -49.09 15.72 3.45
CA LEU A 22 -48.87 15.70 2.00
C LEU A 22 -48.50 17.12 1.53
N GLY A 23 -47.58 17.24 0.63
CA GLY A 23 -47.27 18.40 -0.17
C GLY A 23 -46.52 17.94 -1.39
N THR A 24 -47.21 17.48 -2.35
CA THR A 24 -47.49 17.85 -3.74
C THR A 24 -46.38 18.54 -4.50
N SER A 25 -45.88 17.77 -5.47
CA SER A 25 -45.70 18.06 -6.90
C SER A 25 -45.06 19.40 -7.31
N SER A 26 -44.02 19.37 -8.10
CA SER A 26 -44.14 19.39 -9.57
C SER A 26 -42.78 19.38 -10.25
N PRO A 27 -42.71 18.87 -11.48
CA PRO A 27 -41.46 18.71 -12.20
C PRO A 27 -41.15 19.94 -13.05
N ARG A 28 -39.92 20.28 -13.22
CA ARG A 28 -39.52 21.25 -14.23
C ARG A 28 -38.47 20.67 -15.19
N ALA A 29 -38.95 20.66 -16.38
CA ALA A 29 -38.46 20.22 -17.65
C ALA A 29 -37.12 20.83 -18.08
N ASN A 30 -36.40 19.98 -18.85
CA ASN A 30 -35.67 20.25 -20.08
C ASN A 30 -34.87 21.55 -20.23
N HIS A 31 -33.60 21.40 -20.42
CA HIS A 31 -32.96 22.00 -21.61
C HIS A 31 -31.92 21.07 -22.18
N HIS A 32 -32.28 20.44 -23.29
CA HIS A 32 -31.43 19.94 -24.34
C HIS A 32 -30.42 21.02 -24.77
N HIS A 33 -29.16 20.74 -24.72
CA HIS A 33 -28.18 21.35 -25.62
C HIS A 33 -27.27 20.28 -26.19
N GLN A 34 -27.76 19.68 -27.28
CA GLN A 34 -26.91 18.96 -28.22
C GLN A 34 -26.04 20.00 -28.92
N ARG A 35 -24.72 19.88 -28.76
CA ARG A 35 -23.77 20.40 -29.72
C ARG A 35 -23.04 19.24 -30.37
N HIS A 36 -23.52 18.95 -31.56
CA HIS A 36 -22.78 18.25 -32.58
C HIS A 36 -21.48 19.03 -32.86
N LEU A 37 -20.34 18.42 -32.65
CA LEU A 37 -19.10 18.82 -33.30
C LEU A 37 -18.46 17.56 -33.90
N THR A 38 -18.56 17.54 -35.20
CA THR A 38 -17.85 16.63 -36.10
C THR A 38 -16.36 16.68 -35.85
N ASN A 39 -15.79 15.53 -35.53
CA ASN A 39 -14.36 15.38 -35.37
C ASN A 39 -13.79 14.72 -36.61
N GLN A 40 -13.07 15.50 -37.39
CA GLN A 40 -12.31 15.01 -38.52
C GLN A 40 -11.02 14.38 -38.01
N SER A 41 -10.86 13.13 -38.33
CA SER A 41 -9.62 12.38 -38.13
C SER A 41 -8.56 12.87 -39.13
N ALA A 42 -7.50 13.48 -38.61
CA ALA A 42 -6.28 13.70 -39.39
C ALA A 42 -5.25 12.65 -38.98
N SER A 43 -5.10 11.63 -39.78
CA SER A 43 -4.03 10.66 -39.69
C SER A 43 -2.76 11.27 -40.32
N THR A 44 -1.75 11.50 -39.48
CA THR A 44 -0.41 11.91 -39.95
C THR A 44 0.53 10.71 -39.83
N ALA A 45 0.78 10.08 -40.96
CA ALA A 45 1.83 9.04 -41.09
C ALA A 45 3.24 9.69 -41.10
N PRO A 46 4.25 9.07 -40.47
CA PRO A 46 5.62 9.58 -40.54
C PRO A 46 6.25 9.26 -41.90
N SER A 47 6.67 10.31 -42.55
CA SER A 47 7.43 10.29 -43.82
C SER A 47 8.78 9.58 -43.64
N ARG A 48 8.97 8.50 -44.37
CA ARG A 48 10.28 7.84 -44.55
C ARG A 48 11.16 8.70 -45.47
N ARG A 49 12.14 9.38 -44.90
CA ARG A 49 13.21 10.02 -45.65
C ARG A 49 14.13 8.93 -46.20
N LYS A 50 14.10 8.79 -47.52
CA LYS A 50 15.09 8.01 -48.27
C LYS A 50 16.39 8.81 -48.26
N VAL A 51 17.44 8.24 -47.66
CA VAL A 51 18.80 8.77 -47.76
C VAL A 51 19.44 8.11 -48.98
N SER A 52 19.75 8.93 -49.99
CA SER A 52 20.46 8.52 -51.17
C SER A 52 21.93 8.30 -50.84
N LEU A 53 22.43 7.12 -51.12
CA LEU A 53 23.84 6.76 -51.12
C LEU A 53 24.54 7.41 -52.32
N VAL A 54 25.47 8.31 -52.06
CA VAL A 54 26.44 8.75 -53.06
C VAL A 54 27.71 7.93 -52.85
N LEU A 55 27.99 7.04 -53.82
CA LEU A 55 29.27 6.35 -53.90
C LEU A 55 30.30 7.32 -54.48
N SER A 56 31.33 7.64 -53.73
CA SER A 56 32.59 8.18 -54.26
C SER A 56 33.73 7.25 -53.88
N SER A 57 34.28 6.61 -54.87
CA SER A 57 35.48 5.78 -54.81
C SER A 57 36.72 6.66 -54.66
N SER A 58 37.52 6.43 -53.63
CA SER A 58 38.93 6.84 -53.62
C SER A 58 39.73 5.79 -52.84
N ALA A 59 40.51 5.06 -53.58
CA ALA A 59 41.47 4.12 -53.09
C ALA A 59 42.73 4.84 -52.63
N LEU A 60 43.11 4.71 -51.37
CA LEU A 60 44.47 4.96 -50.90
C LEU A 60 44.79 3.89 -49.82
N PHE A 61 45.82 3.11 -50.15
CA PHE A 61 46.41 2.11 -49.27
C PHE A 61 47.00 2.79 -48.02
N GLY A 62 46.49 2.48 -46.87
CA GLY A 62 47.09 2.83 -45.59
C GLY A 62 46.93 1.63 -44.66
N SER A 63 48.06 1.03 -44.26
CA SER A 63 48.10 -0.01 -43.22
C SER A 63 47.56 0.55 -41.94
N PHE A 64 46.32 0.16 -41.54
CA PHE A 64 45.76 0.48 -40.27
C PHE A 64 45.70 -0.76 -39.39
N ALA A 65 46.44 -0.72 -38.26
CA ALA A 65 46.30 -1.67 -37.19
C ALA A 65 44.86 -1.66 -36.68
N LEU A 66 44.17 -2.79 -36.80
CA LEU A 66 42.83 -2.98 -36.27
C LEU A 66 42.84 -2.90 -34.76
N PRO A 67 42.20 -1.92 -34.10
CA PRO A 67 41.90 -2.04 -32.72
C PRO A 67 40.91 -3.19 -32.53
N LEU A 68 41.26 -4.18 -31.71
CA LEU A 68 40.33 -5.21 -31.24
C LEU A 68 39.19 -4.51 -30.50
N PHE A 69 38.11 -4.26 -31.23
CA PHE A 69 36.86 -3.79 -30.62
C PHE A 69 36.27 -4.96 -29.87
N VAL A 70 36.57 -5.03 -28.54
CA VAL A 70 35.86 -5.93 -27.63
C VAL A 70 34.46 -5.34 -27.50
N PRO A 71 33.42 -6.01 -27.98
CA PRO A 71 32.07 -5.54 -27.71
C PRO A 71 31.83 -5.62 -26.20
N ALA A 72 31.74 -4.47 -25.56
CA ALA A 72 31.23 -4.39 -24.18
C ALA A 72 29.81 -4.94 -24.21
N SER A 73 29.64 -6.13 -23.67
CA SER A 73 28.30 -6.70 -23.45
C SER A 73 27.48 -5.69 -22.66
N PRO A 74 26.29 -5.28 -23.13
CA PRO A 74 25.43 -4.43 -22.35
C PRO A 74 25.11 -5.20 -21.08
N SER A 75 25.61 -4.73 -19.93
CA SER A 75 25.20 -5.22 -18.63
C SER A 75 23.70 -4.90 -18.55
N LYS A 76 22.88 -5.95 -18.69
CA LYS A 76 21.46 -5.90 -18.49
C LYS A 76 21.26 -5.43 -17.07
N SER A 77 20.95 -4.16 -16.87
CA SER A 77 20.55 -3.66 -15.55
C SER A 77 19.31 -4.46 -15.16
N ALA A 78 19.49 -5.39 -14.22
CA ALA A 78 18.39 -6.19 -13.71
C ALA A 78 17.35 -5.21 -13.16
N SER A 79 16.14 -5.25 -13.70
CA SER A 79 15.02 -4.53 -13.15
C SER A 79 14.88 -4.98 -11.69
N PRO A 80 14.65 -4.09 -10.74
CA PRO A 80 14.48 -4.48 -9.34
C PRO A 80 13.32 -5.46 -9.26
N GLU A 81 13.60 -6.68 -8.79
CA GLU A 81 12.66 -7.78 -8.72
C GLU A 81 12.32 -8.10 -7.26
N PHE A 82 11.07 -8.51 -7.03
CA PHE A 82 10.66 -9.00 -5.71
C PHE A 82 11.28 -10.37 -5.43
N PHE A 83 11.87 -10.52 -4.25
CA PHE A 83 12.34 -11.81 -3.76
C PHE A 83 11.66 -12.16 -2.43
N GLU A 84 11.53 -13.44 -2.15
CA GLU A 84 10.97 -13.93 -0.91
C GLU A 84 12.06 -13.97 0.18
N LEU A 85 11.72 -13.47 1.36
CA LEU A 85 12.60 -13.55 2.52
C LEU A 85 12.65 -14.99 3.05
N PRO A 86 13.83 -15.53 3.35
CA PRO A 86 13.97 -16.87 3.93
C PRO A 86 13.19 -17.00 5.25
N ASN A 87 12.49 -18.11 5.43
CA ASN A 87 11.74 -18.43 6.67
C ASN A 87 10.72 -17.38 7.10
N SER A 88 10.18 -16.61 6.15
CA SER A 88 9.24 -15.51 6.40
C SER A 88 7.78 -15.89 6.20
N GLY A 89 7.49 -17.12 5.77
CA GLY A 89 6.12 -17.55 5.46
C GLY A 89 5.50 -16.87 4.24
N GLY A 90 6.33 -16.60 3.21
CA GLY A 90 5.88 -16.04 1.94
C GLY A 90 5.93 -14.50 1.85
N VAL A 91 6.64 -13.84 2.75
CA VAL A 91 6.85 -12.38 2.67
C VAL A 91 7.80 -12.07 1.51
N ARG A 92 7.33 -11.28 0.56
CA ARG A 92 8.14 -10.84 -0.60
C ARG A 92 8.54 -9.39 -0.45
N VAL A 93 9.78 -9.09 -0.79
CA VAL A 93 10.34 -7.75 -0.63
C VAL A 93 11.04 -7.27 -1.90
N LEU A 94 11.07 -5.95 -2.03
CA LEU A 94 11.80 -5.22 -3.06
C LEU A 94 12.52 -4.06 -2.39
N ASP A 95 13.85 -4.06 -2.39
CA ASP A 95 14.63 -2.94 -1.87
C ASP A 95 14.58 -1.77 -2.86
N LEU A 96 13.90 -0.70 -2.46
CA LEU A 96 13.83 0.55 -3.22
C LEU A 96 15.08 1.41 -2.97
N ARG A 97 15.62 1.35 -1.76
CA ARG A 97 16.87 1.96 -1.34
C ARG A 97 17.53 1.08 -0.28
N ILE A 98 18.77 0.75 -0.50
CA ILE A 98 19.57 0.04 0.51
C ILE A 98 20.12 1.08 1.48
N GLY A 99 19.88 0.90 2.79
CA GLY A 99 20.44 1.75 3.83
C GLY A 99 21.93 1.52 4.02
N SER A 100 22.60 2.46 4.66
CA SER A 100 24.03 2.39 4.98
C SER A 100 24.31 2.18 6.47
N GLY A 101 23.27 2.28 7.33
CA GLY A 101 23.40 2.10 8.77
C GLY A 101 23.43 0.63 9.20
N GLU A 102 23.26 0.42 10.49
CA GLU A 102 23.27 -0.90 11.12
C GLU A 102 22.01 -1.71 10.80
N VAL A 103 22.10 -3.02 10.99
CA VAL A 103 20.99 -3.98 10.84
C VAL A 103 20.44 -4.29 12.23
N PRO A 104 19.13 -4.23 12.45
CA PRO A 104 18.55 -4.50 13.76
C PRO A 104 18.65 -5.97 14.17
N SER A 105 18.80 -6.19 15.47
CA SER A 105 18.75 -7.50 16.13
C SER A 105 17.42 -7.68 16.88
N ILE A 106 17.07 -8.94 17.17
CA ILE A 106 15.90 -9.22 18.01
C ILE A 106 16.12 -8.59 19.40
N GLY A 107 15.12 -7.84 19.88
CA GLY A 107 15.19 -7.12 21.13
C GLY A 107 15.44 -5.61 20.95
N ASP A 108 15.96 -5.20 19.82
CA ASP A 108 16.17 -3.78 19.55
C ASP A 108 14.85 -3.02 19.36
N GLU A 109 14.89 -1.73 19.69
CA GLU A 109 13.81 -0.79 19.39
C GLU A 109 14.09 -0.15 18.04
N VAL A 110 13.13 -0.24 17.13
CA VAL A 110 13.23 0.28 15.77
C VAL A 110 12.16 1.33 15.51
N ALA A 111 12.54 2.39 14.79
CA ALA A 111 11.63 3.43 14.34
C ALA A 111 11.51 3.36 12.82
N VAL A 112 10.26 3.26 12.33
CA VAL A 112 9.98 3.14 10.90
C VAL A 112 8.94 4.16 10.45
N HIS A 113 9.12 4.68 9.24
CA HIS A 113 8.02 5.28 8.50
C HIS A 113 7.44 4.26 7.53
N TYR A 114 6.13 4.34 7.30
CA TYR A 114 5.48 3.44 6.36
C TYR A 114 4.29 4.05 5.63
N TYR A 115 3.98 3.45 4.47
CA TYR A 115 2.70 3.52 3.78
C TYR A 115 2.09 2.14 3.76
N GLY A 116 0.93 1.95 4.42
CA GLY A 116 0.20 0.68 4.45
C GLY A 116 -0.96 0.68 3.46
N ARG A 117 -1.01 -0.34 2.60
CA ARG A 117 -2.03 -0.54 1.58
C ARG A 117 -2.62 -1.93 1.66
N LEU A 118 -3.90 -2.05 1.33
CA LEU A 118 -4.60 -3.32 1.21
C LEU A 118 -4.73 -3.69 -0.27
N ALA A 119 -4.11 -4.79 -0.70
CA ALA A 119 -4.10 -5.21 -2.10
C ALA A 119 -5.53 -5.42 -2.66
N ALA A 120 -6.43 -6.01 -1.84
CA ALA A 120 -7.80 -6.33 -2.21
C ALA A 120 -8.70 -5.14 -2.59
N LYS A 121 -8.34 -3.93 -2.25
CA LYS A 121 -9.11 -2.69 -2.50
C LYS A 121 -8.39 -1.78 -3.49
N GLN A 122 -7.87 -2.36 -4.56
CA GLN A 122 -7.11 -1.62 -5.58
C GLN A 122 -5.91 -0.86 -5.00
N GLY A 123 -5.29 -1.43 -3.97
CA GLY A 123 -4.18 -0.79 -3.27
C GLY A 123 -4.61 0.36 -2.37
N TRP A 124 -5.85 0.34 -1.87
CA TRP A 124 -6.31 1.37 -0.93
C TRP A 124 -5.33 1.53 0.23
N ARG A 125 -4.85 2.78 0.41
CA ARG A 125 -4.00 3.16 1.53
C ARG A 125 -4.88 3.30 2.77
N PHE A 126 -4.66 2.43 3.75
CA PHE A 126 -5.40 2.47 5.00
C PHE A 126 -4.71 3.30 6.08
N ASP A 127 -3.38 3.46 5.99
CA ASP A 127 -2.61 4.27 6.93
C ASP A 127 -1.27 4.72 6.37
N SER A 128 -0.69 5.75 7.00
CA SER A 128 0.68 6.22 6.75
C SER A 128 1.17 7.06 7.92
N THR A 129 2.33 6.73 8.45
CA THR A 129 3.01 7.52 9.50
C THR A 129 3.33 8.95 9.08
N TYR A 130 3.44 9.22 7.78
CA TYR A 130 3.62 10.59 7.29
C TYR A 130 2.40 11.49 7.50
N ASN A 131 1.25 10.90 7.81
CA ASN A 131 0.03 11.62 8.21
C ASN A 131 -0.10 11.77 9.73
N HIS A 132 0.69 11.02 10.51
CA HIS A 132 0.71 11.13 11.96
C HIS A 132 1.63 12.30 12.32
N LYS A 133 1.05 13.41 12.75
CA LYS A 133 1.78 14.64 13.05
C LYS A 133 1.84 14.87 14.55
N ASP A 134 2.99 15.31 15.01
CA ASP A 134 3.16 15.83 16.36
C ASP A 134 2.70 17.30 16.48
N SER A 135 2.91 17.89 17.62
CA SER A 135 2.53 19.29 17.90
C SER A 135 3.34 20.30 17.10
N THR A 136 4.50 19.91 16.54
CA THR A 136 5.36 20.76 15.70
C THR A 136 5.04 20.62 14.21
N GLY A 137 4.21 19.61 13.85
CA GLY A 137 3.85 19.31 12.47
C GLY A 137 4.77 18.29 11.81
N ASP A 138 5.72 17.73 12.54
CA ASP A 138 6.62 16.70 12.06
C ASP A 138 5.95 15.32 12.04
N SER A 139 6.38 14.47 11.10
CA SER A 139 5.85 13.11 11.00
C SER A 139 6.41 12.24 12.11
N VAL A 140 5.53 11.56 12.83
CA VAL A 140 5.91 10.66 13.94
C VAL A 140 6.14 9.25 13.38
N PRO A 141 7.35 8.67 13.51
CA PRO A 141 7.60 7.31 13.11
C PRO A 141 6.88 6.33 14.05
N PHE A 142 6.55 5.17 13.52
CA PHE A 142 6.08 4.05 14.31
C PHE A 142 7.26 3.35 14.98
N VAL A 143 7.24 3.27 16.30
CA VAL A 143 8.32 2.69 17.12
C VAL A 143 7.85 1.39 17.72
N PHE A 144 8.66 0.33 17.58
CA PHE A 144 8.35 -0.97 18.18
C PHE A 144 9.62 -1.76 18.52
N LYS A 145 9.49 -2.70 19.44
CA LYS A 145 10.55 -3.65 19.80
C LYS A 145 10.50 -4.85 18.86
N LEU A 146 11.60 -5.13 18.17
CA LEU A 146 11.72 -6.23 17.24
C LEU A 146 11.64 -7.58 17.98
N GLY A 147 10.70 -8.43 17.57
CA GLY A 147 10.43 -9.71 18.22
C GLY A 147 9.39 -9.66 19.34
N SER A 148 8.74 -8.51 19.59
CA SER A 148 7.74 -8.36 20.67
C SER A 148 6.43 -9.15 20.45
N GLY A 149 6.14 -9.57 19.22
CA GLY A 149 4.88 -10.25 18.87
C GLY A 149 3.67 -9.32 18.70
N ASN A 150 3.76 -8.06 19.12
CA ASN A 150 2.66 -7.09 18.99
C ASN A 150 2.46 -6.59 17.55
N VAL A 151 3.53 -6.60 16.76
CA VAL A 151 3.53 -6.16 15.35
C VAL A 151 3.34 -7.35 14.44
N ILE A 152 2.63 -7.17 13.33
CA ILE A 152 2.42 -8.22 12.32
C ILE A 152 3.77 -8.81 11.87
N SER A 153 3.82 -10.14 11.75
CA SER A 153 5.04 -10.89 11.50
C SER A 153 5.76 -10.46 10.21
N GLY A 154 4.99 -10.09 9.19
CA GLY A 154 5.54 -9.65 7.90
C GLY A 154 6.37 -8.38 7.99
N ILE A 155 5.97 -7.39 8.80
CA ILE A 155 6.77 -6.18 9.04
C ILE A 155 8.04 -6.52 9.81
N GLN A 156 7.93 -7.34 10.86
CA GLN A 156 9.09 -7.77 11.64
C GLN A 156 10.12 -8.50 10.78
N ALA A 157 9.66 -9.43 9.94
CA ALA A 157 10.53 -10.17 9.01
C ALA A 157 11.25 -9.23 8.03
N ALA A 158 10.52 -8.24 7.50
CA ALA A 158 11.08 -7.28 6.56
C ALA A 158 12.15 -6.38 7.21
N VAL A 159 11.85 -5.83 8.39
CA VAL A 159 12.74 -4.88 9.09
C VAL A 159 14.01 -5.56 9.59
N LYS A 160 13.93 -6.81 10.05
CA LYS A 160 15.07 -7.59 10.57
C LYS A 160 16.28 -7.66 9.62
N SER A 161 16.04 -7.58 8.30
CA SER A 161 17.10 -7.64 7.29
C SER A 161 17.36 -6.30 6.60
N MET A 162 16.78 -5.21 7.07
CA MET A 162 17.02 -3.87 6.55
C MET A 162 18.18 -3.20 7.28
N LYS A 163 18.87 -2.29 6.59
CA LYS A 163 19.79 -1.34 7.21
C LYS A 163 19.10 -0.02 7.48
N VAL A 164 19.48 0.67 8.54
CA VAL A 164 19.00 2.04 8.82
C VAL A 164 19.24 2.93 7.61
N GLY A 165 18.25 3.75 7.27
CA GLY A 165 18.21 4.57 6.05
C GLY A 165 17.71 3.81 4.82
N GLY A 166 17.37 2.53 4.92
CA GLY A 166 16.80 1.73 3.83
C GLY A 166 15.32 1.99 3.62
N ILE A 167 14.87 1.83 2.37
CA ILE A 167 13.44 1.83 1.99
C ILE A 167 13.16 0.52 1.29
N ARG A 168 12.12 -0.19 1.73
CA ARG A 168 11.74 -1.50 1.22
C ARG A 168 10.24 -1.57 0.99
N ARG A 169 9.84 -2.05 -0.17
CA ARG A 169 8.47 -2.47 -0.43
C ARG A 169 8.30 -3.91 0.00
N VAL A 170 7.23 -4.18 0.74
CA VAL A 170 6.96 -5.48 1.35
C VAL A 170 5.56 -5.92 0.94
N ILE A 171 5.44 -7.12 0.40
CA ILE A 171 4.16 -7.80 0.15
C ILE A 171 4.01 -8.88 1.20
N ILE A 172 3.00 -8.71 2.04
CA ILE A 172 2.76 -9.57 3.21
C ILE A 172 1.53 -10.42 2.93
N PRO A 173 1.67 -11.76 2.88
CA PRO A 173 0.52 -12.64 2.74
C PRO A 173 -0.35 -12.62 4.01
N PRO A 174 -1.62 -13.03 3.94
CA PRO A 174 -2.54 -13.01 5.08
C PRO A 174 -2.01 -13.74 6.32
N SER A 175 -1.29 -14.84 6.15
CA SER A 175 -0.69 -15.63 7.25
C SER A 175 0.36 -14.86 8.05
N GLN A 176 0.98 -13.84 7.46
CA GLN A 176 2.00 -12.99 8.08
C GLN A 176 1.49 -11.55 8.33
N GLY A 177 0.24 -11.29 7.96
CA GLY A 177 -0.48 -10.04 8.21
C GLY A 177 -1.20 -10.05 9.55
N TYR A 178 -2.30 -9.30 9.63
CA TYR A 178 -3.12 -9.24 10.85
C TYR A 178 -3.82 -10.56 11.14
N GLN A 179 -3.54 -11.15 12.30
CA GLN A 179 -4.22 -12.33 12.85
C GLN A 179 -5.27 -11.93 13.88
N SER A 180 -5.18 -10.71 14.44
CA SER A 180 -6.14 -10.12 15.35
C SER A 180 -6.23 -8.61 15.14
N THR A 181 -7.27 -8.00 15.69
CA THR A 181 -7.49 -6.55 15.63
C THR A 181 -6.59 -5.75 16.59
N SER A 182 -5.80 -6.44 17.42
CA SER A 182 -4.88 -5.83 18.38
C SER A 182 -3.44 -5.74 17.86
N GLN A 183 -3.13 -6.38 16.73
CA GLN A 183 -1.78 -6.32 16.18
C GLN A 183 -1.52 -4.98 15.49
N GLU A 184 -0.32 -4.47 15.67
CA GLU A 184 0.14 -3.21 15.12
C GLU A 184 0.83 -3.39 13.74
N PRO A 185 0.92 -2.33 12.94
CA PRO A 185 0.42 -0.97 13.18
C PRO A 185 -1.09 -0.83 12.97
N ILE A 186 -1.75 -0.12 13.85
CA ILE A 186 -3.21 0.11 13.80
C ILE A 186 -3.48 1.53 13.31
N PRO A 187 -4.31 1.73 12.26
CA PRO A 187 -4.70 3.06 11.82
C PRO A 187 -5.32 3.87 12.96
N PRO A 188 -4.86 5.10 13.24
CA PRO A 188 -5.42 5.94 14.29
C PRO A 188 -6.85 6.41 13.95
N ASN A 189 -7.14 6.59 12.66
CA ASN A 189 -8.47 6.93 12.20
C ASN A 189 -9.44 5.76 12.41
N PHE A 190 -10.54 6.02 13.12
CA PHE A 190 -11.54 4.99 13.44
C PHE A 190 -12.16 4.34 12.20
N PHE A 191 -12.51 5.14 11.19
CA PHE A 191 -13.16 4.63 9.98
C PHE A 191 -12.22 3.78 9.12
N ASP A 192 -10.96 4.19 9.00
CA ASP A 192 -9.96 3.43 8.26
C ASP A 192 -9.64 2.11 8.98
N ARG A 193 -9.52 2.13 10.30
CA ARG A 193 -9.35 0.94 11.13
C ARG A 193 -10.52 -0.02 10.99
N GLN A 194 -11.76 0.49 11.11
CA GLN A 194 -12.95 -0.34 10.96
C GLN A 194 -13.04 -0.94 9.56
N ARG A 195 -12.82 -0.14 8.53
CA ARG A 195 -12.84 -0.60 7.14
C ARG A 195 -11.76 -1.65 6.85
N LEU A 196 -10.56 -1.49 7.40
CA LEU A 196 -9.47 -2.44 7.27
C LEU A 196 -9.88 -3.80 7.85
N PHE A 197 -10.26 -3.83 9.12
CA PHE A 197 -10.54 -5.08 9.81
C PHE A 197 -11.84 -5.75 9.34
N THR A 198 -12.87 -5.00 9.00
CA THR A 198 -14.08 -5.58 8.40
C THR A 198 -13.82 -6.15 7.00
N THR A 199 -12.81 -5.67 6.30
CA THR A 199 -12.42 -6.27 5.01
C THR A 199 -11.60 -7.54 5.23
N ILE A 200 -10.57 -7.51 6.05
CA ILE A 200 -9.67 -8.65 6.29
C ILE A 200 -10.41 -9.81 6.97
N PHE A 201 -11.19 -9.50 8.01
CA PHE A 201 -11.90 -10.50 8.83
C PHE A 201 -13.36 -10.71 8.42
N ASN A 202 -13.71 -10.44 7.15
CA ASN A 202 -15.06 -10.68 6.65
C ASN A 202 -15.38 -12.19 6.63
N PRO A 203 -16.28 -12.68 7.50
CA PRO A 203 -16.50 -14.13 7.65
C PRO A 203 -17.09 -14.75 6.39
N THR A 204 -17.98 -14.05 5.69
CA THR A 204 -18.62 -14.57 4.46
C THR A 204 -17.59 -14.75 3.35
N ARG A 205 -16.71 -13.77 3.15
CA ARG A 205 -15.68 -13.83 2.10
C ARG A 205 -14.56 -14.80 2.45
N LEU A 206 -14.21 -14.92 3.72
CA LEU A 206 -13.27 -15.94 4.19
C LEU A 206 -13.81 -17.37 3.96
N ALA A 207 -15.09 -17.59 4.25
CA ALA A 207 -15.75 -18.87 3.98
C ALA A 207 -15.81 -19.22 2.47
N ASN A 208 -15.84 -18.20 1.61
CA ASN A 208 -15.79 -18.38 0.14
C ASN A 208 -14.35 -18.58 -0.40
N GLY A 209 -13.34 -18.70 0.46
CA GLY A 209 -11.95 -18.89 0.04
C GLY A 209 -11.23 -17.64 -0.43
N GLU A 210 -11.81 -16.46 -0.24
CA GLU A 210 -11.22 -15.17 -0.67
C GLU A 210 -10.13 -14.64 0.30
N GLY A 211 -9.79 -15.39 1.35
CA GLY A 211 -8.86 -14.96 2.39
C GLY A 211 -7.49 -14.55 1.88
N SER A 212 -6.98 -15.27 0.88
CA SER A 212 -5.67 -14.98 0.28
C SER A 212 -5.58 -13.61 -0.42
N THR A 213 -6.69 -13.13 -0.96
CA THR A 213 -6.76 -11.83 -1.63
C THR A 213 -7.14 -10.70 -0.69
N LEU A 214 -7.98 -10.98 0.31
CA LEU A 214 -8.51 -9.97 1.23
C LEU A 214 -7.47 -9.47 2.22
N GLY A 215 -6.62 -10.34 2.72
CA GLY A 215 -5.67 -10.05 3.79
C GLY A 215 -4.25 -9.72 3.30
N THR A 216 -4.01 -9.71 1.98
CA THR A 216 -2.68 -9.34 1.45
C THR A 216 -2.41 -7.85 1.63
N LEU A 217 -1.33 -7.55 2.33
CA LEU A 217 -0.91 -6.19 2.63
C LEU A 217 0.30 -5.80 1.78
N ILE A 218 0.40 -4.52 1.47
CA ILE A 218 1.56 -3.94 0.80
C ILE A 218 2.03 -2.77 1.67
N PHE A 219 3.26 -2.85 2.13
CA PHE A 219 3.89 -1.77 2.88
C PHE A 219 5.11 -1.24 2.13
N ASP A 220 5.26 0.08 2.10
CA ASP A 220 6.53 0.71 1.82
C ASP A 220 7.09 1.16 3.16
N VAL A 221 8.18 0.54 3.62
CA VAL A 221 8.77 0.74 4.94
C VAL A 221 10.13 1.43 4.80
N GLU A 222 10.34 2.50 5.54
CA GLU A 222 11.63 3.15 5.72
C GLU A 222 12.12 2.92 7.16
N LEU A 223 13.27 2.32 7.34
CA LEU A 223 13.90 2.16 8.65
C LEU A 223 14.69 3.44 8.97
N VAL A 224 14.16 4.24 9.89
CA VAL A 224 14.69 5.57 10.19
C VAL A 224 15.75 5.51 11.28
N ASN A 225 15.48 4.76 12.34
CA ASN A 225 16.36 4.71 13.51
C ASN A 225 16.35 3.33 14.17
N LEU A 226 17.41 3.07 14.91
CA LEU A 226 17.65 1.85 15.66
C LEU A 226 18.23 2.22 17.03
N ARG A 227 17.71 1.59 18.09
CA ARG A 227 18.24 1.68 19.45
C ARG A 227 18.46 0.27 19.99
N HIS A 228 19.67 -0.06 20.30
CA HIS A 228 20.02 -1.31 20.99
C HIS A 228 19.55 -1.26 22.46
N GLN A 229 19.08 -2.39 22.98
CA GLN A 229 18.66 -2.55 24.37
C GLN A 229 19.52 -3.57 25.10
#